data_49e0ec091f998fc695683bd8d70a58b6
#
_entry.id   49e0ec091f998fc695683bd8d70a58b6
#
_cell.length_a   1.000
_cell.length_b   1.000
_cell.length_c   1.000
_cell.angle_alpha   90.00
_cell.angle_beta   90.00
_cell.angle_gamma   90.00
#
_symmetry.space_group_name_H-M   'P 1'
#
loop_
_entity.id
_entity.type
_entity.pdbx_description
1 polymer ?
#
loop_
_entity_poly.entity_id
_entity_poly.type
_entity_poly.pdbx_seq_one_letter_code
_entity_poly.pdbx_strand_id
1 'polypeptide(L)'
;MAWDTEREEWYFSVVDVVGVLTDSPDYNTGRKYWNKLKQRLKEEGSELVTNCHQLKMRAADGKNRLTDVADTEQLLRIIQSIPSKKAEPFKAWLAMVGRERIEETIDPEQAIDRALETYLKKGYSEEWVHQRLLSIRIRSELTDEWRRRGVQKGREYTILTDEITRAWSGMNTRQYKNLKGLKKENLRDNMSDLELVLTMLAEASTTDIAKAEQPQGFDENQQVARRGGNVAGVARKALEAETGKPVVTAQNAESFRQLVTDIVTDAAQLPEKKETANEE
;
A
#
# COMPACT_ATOMS: atom_id res chain seq x y z
N MET A 1 -5.43 -10.28 12.32
CA MET A 1 -5.69 -9.75 10.97
C MET A 1 -5.66 -10.87 9.94
N ALA A 2 -6.42 -10.73 8.85
CA ALA A 2 -6.49 -11.66 7.73
C ALA A 2 -6.40 -10.89 6.41
N TRP A 3 -5.77 -11.50 5.41
CA TRP A 3 -5.70 -10.95 4.05
C TRP A 3 -6.78 -11.61 3.19
N ASP A 4 -7.62 -10.80 2.55
CA ASP A 4 -8.57 -11.25 1.54
C ASP A 4 -7.93 -11.15 0.17
N THR A 5 -7.72 -12.31 -0.48
CA THR A 5 -7.04 -12.39 -1.78
C THR A 5 -7.92 -11.93 -2.93
N GLU A 6 -9.24 -12.02 -2.80
CA GLU A 6 -10.18 -11.61 -3.86
C GLU A 6 -10.37 -10.10 -3.88
N ARG A 7 -10.45 -9.48 -2.68
CA ARG A 7 -10.61 -8.03 -2.52
C ARG A 7 -9.30 -7.27 -2.45
N GLU A 8 -8.17 -7.99 -2.30
CA GLU A 8 -6.84 -7.43 -2.07
C GLU A 8 -6.82 -6.45 -0.87
N GLU A 9 -7.47 -6.87 0.24
CA GLU A 9 -7.65 -6.03 1.44
C GLU A 9 -7.30 -6.77 2.73
N TRP A 10 -6.84 -5.99 3.72
CA TRP A 10 -6.63 -6.46 5.08
C TRP A 10 -7.89 -6.31 5.92
N TYR A 11 -8.24 -7.39 6.64
CA TYR A 11 -9.31 -7.39 7.63
C TYR A 11 -8.75 -7.60 9.04
N PHE A 12 -9.28 -6.84 9.96
CA PHE A 12 -8.89 -6.81 11.36
C PHE A 12 -10.03 -7.33 12.23
N SER A 13 -9.70 -8.11 13.28
CA SER A 13 -10.67 -8.51 14.29
C SER A 13 -11.10 -7.30 15.10
N VAL A 14 -12.38 -6.92 15.00
CA VAL A 14 -12.90 -5.77 15.74
C VAL A 14 -12.87 -6.01 17.25
N VAL A 15 -13.18 -7.23 17.69
CA VAL A 15 -13.19 -7.59 19.11
C VAL A 15 -11.79 -7.46 19.73
N ASP A 16 -10.74 -7.86 19.01
CA ASP A 16 -9.36 -7.76 19.52
C ASP A 16 -8.94 -6.30 19.65
N VAL A 17 -9.23 -5.46 18.67
CA VAL A 17 -8.90 -4.03 18.70
C VAL A 17 -9.66 -3.32 19.81
N VAL A 18 -10.97 -3.57 19.92
CA VAL A 18 -11.80 -3.02 20.98
C VAL A 18 -11.29 -3.48 22.36
N GLY A 19 -10.91 -4.75 22.48
CA GLY A 19 -10.34 -5.30 23.70
C GLY A 19 -9.10 -4.57 24.18
N VAL A 20 -8.16 -4.31 23.27
CA VAL A 20 -6.93 -3.55 23.56
C VAL A 20 -7.25 -2.10 23.96
N LEU A 21 -8.11 -1.43 23.22
CA LEU A 21 -8.42 -0.02 23.45
C LEU A 21 -9.28 0.23 24.69
N THR A 22 -9.97 -0.78 25.19
CA THR A 22 -10.83 -0.66 26.40
C THR A 22 -10.25 -1.36 27.63
N ASP A 23 -8.98 -1.81 27.56
CA ASP A 23 -8.35 -2.60 28.64
C ASP A 23 -9.18 -3.81 29.08
N SER A 24 -9.81 -4.45 28.13
CA SER A 24 -10.62 -5.63 28.45
C SER A 24 -9.71 -6.78 28.93
N PRO A 25 -9.96 -7.35 30.12
CA PRO A 25 -9.09 -8.38 30.70
C PRO A 25 -9.12 -9.70 29.91
N ASP A 26 -10.16 -9.93 29.12
CA ASP A 26 -10.35 -11.12 28.33
C ASP A 26 -11.19 -10.86 27.06
N TYR A 27 -11.15 -11.81 26.14
CA TYR A 27 -11.90 -11.75 24.88
C TYR A 27 -13.42 -11.58 25.08
N ASN A 28 -14.01 -12.20 26.08
CA ASN A 28 -15.45 -12.13 26.32
C ASN A 28 -15.88 -10.75 26.77
N THR A 29 -15.05 -10.07 27.57
CA THR A 29 -15.27 -8.67 27.97
C THR A 29 -15.19 -7.74 26.78
N GLY A 30 -14.16 -7.87 25.93
CA GLY A 30 -14.04 -7.11 24.67
C GLY A 30 -15.24 -7.35 23.74
N ARG A 31 -15.69 -8.61 23.61
CA ARG A 31 -16.87 -8.97 22.83
C ARG A 31 -18.16 -8.35 23.36
N LYS A 32 -18.35 -8.33 24.69
CA LYS A 32 -19.51 -7.67 25.31
C LYS A 32 -19.50 -6.16 25.04
N TYR A 33 -18.35 -5.53 25.16
CA TYR A 33 -18.19 -4.11 24.83
C TYR A 33 -18.52 -3.85 23.35
N TRP A 34 -17.95 -4.64 22.43
CA TRP A 34 -18.24 -4.53 21.01
C TRP A 34 -19.74 -4.65 20.71
N ASN A 35 -20.42 -5.62 21.29
CA ASN A 35 -21.85 -5.79 21.07
C ASN A 35 -22.67 -4.56 21.53
N LYS A 36 -22.30 -3.93 22.66
CA LYS A 36 -22.94 -2.69 23.12
C LYS A 36 -22.63 -1.51 22.20
N LEU A 37 -21.38 -1.36 21.77
CA LEU A 37 -20.97 -0.33 20.84
C LEU A 37 -21.69 -0.50 19.49
N LYS A 38 -21.77 -1.72 19.02
CA LYS A 38 -22.49 -2.11 17.78
C LYS A 38 -23.96 -1.71 17.84
N GLN A 39 -24.64 -1.97 18.96
CA GLN A 39 -26.02 -1.59 19.14
C GLN A 39 -26.18 -0.06 19.13
N ARG A 40 -25.35 0.66 19.87
CA ARG A 40 -25.38 2.14 19.90
C ARG A 40 -25.15 2.75 18.52
N LEU A 41 -24.13 2.31 17.77
CA LEU A 41 -23.86 2.78 16.42
C LEU A 41 -25.01 2.50 15.46
N LYS A 42 -25.72 1.37 15.65
CA LYS A 42 -26.91 1.05 14.86
C LYS A 42 -28.10 1.97 15.19
N GLU A 43 -28.29 2.28 16.46
CA GLU A 43 -29.34 3.22 16.93
C GLU A 43 -29.07 4.65 16.45
N GLU A 44 -27.78 5.05 16.34
CA GLU A 44 -27.32 6.32 15.78
C GLU A 44 -27.42 6.36 14.24
N GLY A 45 -27.90 5.30 13.57
CA GLY A 45 -28.02 5.22 12.11
C GLY A 45 -26.67 5.07 11.37
N SER A 46 -25.63 4.65 12.08
CA SER A 46 -24.32 4.47 11.47
C SER A 46 -24.27 3.22 10.60
N GLU A 47 -23.94 3.38 9.33
CA GLU A 47 -23.75 2.26 8.38
C GLU A 47 -22.53 1.40 8.68
N LEU A 48 -21.64 1.85 9.57
CA LEU A 48 -20.40 1.15 9.98
C LEU A 48 -20.64 -0.28 10.42
N VAL A 49 -21.77 -0.51 11.05
CA VAL A 49 -22.10 -1.80 11.66
C VAL A 49 -22.77 -2.73 10.68
N THR A 50 -23.49 -2.17 9.70
CA THR A 50 -24.19 -2.92 8.65
C THR A 50 -23.20 -3.58 7.70
N ASN A 51 -22.02 -2.99 7.53
CA ASN A 51 -20.98 -3.43 6.62
C ASN A 51 -19.86 -4.26 7.27
N CYS A 52 -19.95 -4.56 8.60
CA CYS A 52 -19.00 -5.47 9.22
C CYS A 52 -19.19 -6.90 8.70
N HIS A 53 -18.16 -7.44 8.08
CA HIS A 53 -18.13 -8.82 7.60
C HIS A 53 -17.76 -9.79 8.71
N GLN A 54 -18.06 -11.08 8.52
CA GLN A 54 -17.60 -12.14 9.41
C GLN A 54 -16.62 -13.05 8.66
N LEU A 55 -15.43 -13.19 9.20
CA LEU A 55 -14.42 -14.11 8.69
C LEU A 55 -14.02 -15.14 9.74
N LYS A 56 -13.62 -16.33 9.26
CA LYS A 56 -13.00 -17.34 10.15
C LYS A 56 -11.58 -16.91 10.45
N MET A 57 -11.34 -16.49 11.69
CA MET A 57 -10.02 -16.10 12.17
C MET A 57 -9.51 -17.08 13.23
N ARG A 58 -8.18 -17.25 13.26
CA ARG A 58 -7.53 -18.08 14.27
C ARG A 58 -7.54 -17.37 15.62
N ALA A 59 -8.21 -17.96 16.61
CA ALA A 59 -8.24 -17.46 17.98
C ALA A 59 -6.96 -17.84 18.75
N ALA A 60 -6.76 -17.27 19.94
CA ALA A 60 -5.58 -17.54 20.78
C ALA A 60 -5.45 -19.03 21.17
N ASP A 61 -6.56 -19.76 21.23
CA ASP A 61 -6.59 -21.23 21.51
C ASP A 61 -6.30 -22.07 20.25
N GLY A 62 -5.89 -21.44 19.13
CA GLY A 62 -5.56 -22.10 17.88
C GLY A 62 -6.76 -22.53 17.02
N LYS A 63 -8.01 -22.39 17.49
CA LYS A 63 -9.21 -22.75 16.75
C LYS A 63 -9.67 -21.61 15.83
N ASN A 64 -10.20 -21.97 14.66
CA ASN A 64 -10.81 -21.00 13.77
C ASN A 64 -12.24 -20.67 14.25
N ARG A 65 -12.51 -19.38 14.48
CA ARG A 65 -13.81 -18.88 14.91
C ARG A 65 -14.32 -17.81 13.98
N LEU A 66 -15.64 -17.78 13.77
CA LEU A 66 -16.29 -16.71 13.05
C LEU A 66 -16.21 -15.44 13.90
N THR A 67 -15.58 -14.40 13.35
CA THR A 67 -15.25 -13.15 14.06
C THR A 67 -15.68 -11.97 13.22
N ASP A 68 -16.27 -10.95 13.87
CA ASP A 68 -16.58 -9.69 13.22
C ASP A 68 -15.28 -9.00 12.85
N VAL A 69 -15.14 -8.66 11.57
CA VAL A 69 -13.97 -8.00 11.01
C VAL A 69 -14.34 -6.69 10.34
N ALA A 70 -13.38 -5.79 10.29
CA ALA A 70 -13.47 -4.52 9.60
C ALA A 70 -12.24 -4.33 8.72
N ASP A 71 -12.41 -3.69 7.58
CA ASP A 71 -11.31 -3.15 6.80
C ASP A 71 -10.66 -1.96 7.52
N THR A 72 -9.62 -1.38 6.92
CA THR A 72 -8.88 -0.28 7.55
C THR A 72 -9.77 0.95 7.78
N GLU A 73 -10.60 1.35 6.82
CA GLU A 73 -11.46 2.52 6.95
C GLU A 73 -12.51 2.34 8.05
N GLN A 74 -13.21 1.21 8.01
CA GLN A 74 -14.22 0.85 9.01
C GLN A 74 -13.61 0.80 10.42
N LEU A 75 -12.42 0.20 10.54
CA LEU A 75 -11.72 0.11 11.82
C LEU A 75 -11.38 1.47 12.39
N LEU A 76 -10.83 2.38 11.58
CA LEU A 76 -10.50 3.75 11.98
C LEU A 76 -11.75 4.50 12.48
N ARG A 77 -12.89 4.34 11.82
CA ARG A 77 -14.17 4.93 12.23
C ARG A 77 -14.69 4.31 13.54
N ILE A 78 -14.57 2.98 13.71
CA ILE A 78 -14.95 2.31 14.96
C ILE A 78 -14.11 2.83 16.13
N ILE A 79 -12.79 2.99 15.96
CA ILE A 79 -11.90 3.49 17.01
C ILE A 79 -12.29 4.91 17.45
N GLN A 80 -12.68 5.78 16.53
CA GLN A 80 -13.17 7.13 16.85
C GLN A 80 -14.41 7.09 17.77
N SER A 81 -15.24 6.05 17.64
CA SER A 81 -16.46 5.88 18.42
C SER A 81 -16.23 5.27 19.82
N ILE A 82 -14.99 4.89 20.18
CA ILE A 82 -14.66 4.30 21.49
C ILE A 82 -14.28 5.41 22.45
N PRO A 83 -15.08 5.69 23.52
CA PRO A 83 -14.76 6.67 24.56
C PRO A 83 -13.80 6.07 25.61
N SER A 84 -12.53 5.90 25.24
CA SER A 84 -11.51 5.32 26.10
C SER A 84 -10.26 6.20 26.11
N LYS A 85 -9.59 6.32 27.26
CA LYS A 85 -8.31 7.02 27.37
C LYS A 85 -7.23 6.45 26.46
N LYS A 86 -7.24 5.13 26.23
CA LYS A 86 -6.32 4.44 25.31
C LYS A 86 -6.61 4.73 23.83
N ALA A 87 -7.83 5.09 23.48
CA ALA A 87 -8.18 5.48 22.12
C ALA A 87 -7.80 6.95 21.81
N GLU A 88 -7.60 7.79 22.82
CA GLU A 88 -7.32 9.23 22.63
C GLU A 88 -6.02 9.53 21.87
N PRO A 89 -4.88 8.87 22.13
CA PRO A 89 -3.66 9.10 21.34
C PRO A 89 -3.88 8.77 19.86
N PHE A 90 -4.65 7.71 19.58
CA PHE A 90 -4.98 7.33 18.21
C PHE A 90 -5.90 8.34 17.53
N LYS A 91 -6.90 8.87 18.24
CA LYS A 91 -7.78 9.93 17.71
C LYS A 91 -7.00 11.21 17.43
N ALA A 92 -6.07 11.59 18.33
CA ALA A 92 -5.19 12.73 18.13
C ALA A 92 -4.29 12.54 16.89
N TRP A 93 -3.74 11.35 16.70
CA TRP A 93 -2.97 11.00 15.52
C TRP A 93 -3.82 11.11 14.24
N LEU A 94 -5.05 10.60 14.22
CA LEU A 94 -5.96 10.76 13.08
C LEU A 94 -6.26 12.21 12.74
N ALA A 95 -6.47 13.05 13.77
CA ALA A 95 -6.69 14.49 13.59
C ALA A 95 -5.44 15.18 13.00
N MET A 96 -4.24 14.78 13.44
CA MET A 96 -2.97 15.25 12.89
C MET A 96 -2.83 14.88 11.42
N VAL A 97 -3.04 13.60 11.07
CA VAL A 97 -2.97 13.12 9.69
C VAL A 97 -4.00 13.83 8.79
N GLY A 98 -5.22 14.07 9.31
CA GLY A 98 -6.25 14.82 8.59
C GLY A 98 -5.83 16.26 8.33
N ARG A 99 -5.22 16.93 9.31
CA ARG A 99 -4.69 18.29 9.17
C ARG A 99 -3.56 18.34 8.14
N GLU A 100 -2.58 17.45 8.24
CA GLU A 100 -1.47 17.36 7.28
C GLU A 100 -1.99 17.19 5.85
N ARG A 101 -3.01 16.36 5.67
CA ARG A 101 -3.61 16.15 4.34
C ARG A 101 -4.29 17.42 3.80
N ILE A 102 -4.89 18.23 4.66
CA ILE A 102 -5.47 19.53 4.27
C ILE A 102 -4.35 20.52 3.91
N GLU A 103 -3.27 20.57 4.71
CA GLU A 103 -2.11 21.45 4.48
C GLU A 103 -1.42 21.09 3.15
N GLU A 104 -1.28 19.81 2.81
CA GLU A 104 -0.76 19.33 1.52
C GLU A 104 -1.60 19.78 0.31
N THR A 105 -2.89 20.08 0.51
CA THR A 105 -3.74 20.61 -0.58
C THR A 105 -3.39 22.07 -0.87
N ILE A 106 -2.88 22.78 0.13
CA ILE A 106 -2.45 24.18 0.03
C ILE A 106 -1.01 24.25 -0.49
N ASP A 107 -0.14 23.37 0.04
CA ASP A 107 1.27 23.27 -0.31
C ASP A 107 1.63 21.80 -0.67
N PRO A 108 1.55 21.42 -1.96
CA PRO A 108 1.82 20.07 -2.41
C PRO A 108 3.28 19.59 -2.20
N GLU A 109 4.25 20.50 -1.97
CA GLU A 109 5.64 20.12 -1.69
C GLU A 109 5.74 19.30 -0.41
N GLN A 110 4.91 19.59 0.60
CA GLN A 110 4.86 18.82 1.85
C GLN A 110 4.54 17.33 1.63
N ALA A 111 3.70 17.00 0.64
CA ALA A 111 3.43 15.61 0.30
C ALA A 111 4.65 14.92 -0.32
N ILE A 112 5.46 15.66 -1.07
CA ILE A 112 6.70 15.15 -1.67
C ILE A 112 7.74 14.92 -0.56
N ASP A 113 7.93 15.89 0.32
CA ASP A 113 8.86 15.79 1.44
C ASP A 113 8.51 14.63 2.37
N ARG A 114 7.23 14.48 2.72
CA ARG A 114 6.76 13.34 3.52
C ARG A 114 6.98 12.00 2.81
N ALA A 115 6.83 11.94 1.49
CA ALA A 115 7.12 10.74 0.73
C ALA A 115 8.62 10.40 0.78
N LEU A 116 9.50 11.38 0.61
CA LEU A 116 10.96 11.23 0.73
C LEU A 116 11.36 10.72 2.11
N GLU A 117 10.87 11.38 3.17
CA GLU A 117 11.13 10.94 4.55
C GLU A 117 10.64 9.52 4.80
N THR A 118 9.48 9.15 4.25
CA THR A 118 8.94 7.80 4.41
C THR A 118 9.86 6.76 3.79
N TYR A 119 10.42 7.01 2.61
CA TYR A 119 11.39 6.11 2.00
C TYR A 119 12.69 6.01 2.80
N LEU A 120 13.22 7.14 3.29
CA LEU A 120 14.42 7.16 4.14
C LEU A 120 14.20 6.41 5.46
N LYS A 121 13.06 6.60 6.12
CA LYS A 121 12.67 5.86 7.35
C LYS A 121 12.53 4.34 7.11
N LYS A 122 12.19 3.93 5.90
CA LYS A 122 12.17 2.52 5.48
C LYS A 122 13.56 1.94 5.20
N GLY A 123 14.62 2.75 5.33
CA GLY A 123 15.99 2.31 5.14
C GLY A 123 16.49 2.35 3.69
N TYR A 124 15.74 2.93 2.77
CA TYR A 124 16.23 3.16 1.41
C TYR A 124 17.31 4.25 1.40
N SER A 125 18.35 4.07 0.56
CA SER A 125 19.37 5.11 0.36
C SER A 125 18.81 6.32 -0.39
N GLU A 126 19.45 7.48 -0.23
CA GLU A 126 19.07 8.69 -1.00
C GLU A 126 19.16 8.44 -2.51
N GLU A 127 20.16 7.69 -2.97
CA GLU A 127 20.34 7.33 -4.37
C GLU A 127 19.15 6.51 -4.89
N TRP A 128 18.70 5.51 -4.12
CA TRP A 128 17.53 4.72 -4.48
C TRP A 128 16.27 5.59 -4.54
N VAL A 129 16.10 6.50 -3.59
CA VAL A 129 14.95 7.44 -3.56
C VAL A 129 14.95 8.32 -4.81
N HIS A 130 16.09 8.86 -5.22
CA HIS A 130 16.21 9.63 -6.45
C HIS A 130 15.86 8.81 -7.70
N GLN A 131 16.33 7.56 -7.79
CA GLN A 131 15.95 6.65 -8.88
C GLN A 131 14.45 6.37 -8.88
N ARG A 132 13.86 6.21 -7.71
CA ARG A 132 12.42 5.97 -7.57
C ARG A 132 11.59 7.17 -8.06
N LEU A 133 11.99 8.39 -7.75
CA LEU A 133 11.35 9.61 -8.26
C LEU A 133 11.46 9.70 -9.79
N LEU A 134 12.63 9.41 -10.36
CA LEU A 134 12.82 9.34 -11.80
C LEU A 134 11.89 8.29 -12.44
N SER A 135 11.76 7.13 -11.81
CA SER A 135 10.85 6.07 -12.25
C SER A 135 9.38 6.52 -12.26
N ILE A 136 8.95 7.33 -11.29
CA ILE A 136 7.60 7.91 -11.26
C ILE A 136 7.40 8.86 -12.45
N ARG A 137 8.37 9.70 -12.77
CA ARG A 137 8.33 10.62 -13.89
C ARG A 137 8.24 9.86 -15.23
N ILE A 138 9.13 8.89 -15.46
CA ILE A 138 9.14 8.06 -16.68
C ILE A 138 7.78 7.35 -16.85
N ARG A 139 7.23 6.83 -15.76
CA ARG A 139 5.90 6.21 -15.76
C ARG A 139 4.79 7.20 -16.12
N SER A 140 4.87 8.44 -15.63
CA SER A 140 3.91 9.49 -15.98
C SER A 140 3.98 9.82 -17.47
N GLU A 141 5.18 9.97 -18.04
CA GLU A 141 5.39 10.22 -19.47
C GLU A 141 4.77 9.10 -20.34
N LEU A 142 4.97 7.84 -19.97
CA LEU A 142 4.37 6.70 -20.65
C LEU A 142 2.85 6.72 -20.60
N THR A 143 2.26 6.98 -19.44
CA THR A 143 0.79 7.01 -19.31
C THR A 143 0.17 8.21 -20.01
N ASP A 144 0.88 9.32 -20.11
CA ASP A 144 0.47 10.49 -20.89
C ASP A 144 0.50 10.19 -22.38
N GLU A 145 1.51 9.45 -22.85
CA GLU A 145 1.58 9.01 -24.24
C GLU A 145 0.43 8.04 -24.57
N TRP A 146 0.15 7.06 -23.73
CA TRP A 146 -1.00 6.17 -23.88
C TRP A 146 -2.34 6.93 -23.97
N ARG A 147 -2.50 7.98 -23.13
CA ARG A 147 -3.71 8.83 -23.18
C ARG A 147 -3.81 9.56 -24.52
N ARG A 148 -2.71 10.10 -25.05
CA ARG A 148 -2.67 10.76 -26.36
C ARG A 148 -3.01 9.81 -27.51
N ARG A 149 -2.68 8.50 -27.33
CA ARG A 149 -2.92 7.45 -28.33
C ARG A 149 -4.29 6.78 -28.17
N GLY A 150 -5.18 7.31 -27.32
CA GLY A 150 -6.54 6.80 -27.18
C GLY A 150 -6.68 5.54 -26.30
N VAL A 151 -5.64 5.14 -25.55
CA VAL A 151 -5.72 4.03 -24.60
C VAL A 151 -6.55 4.45 -23.40
N GLN A 152 -7.46 3.59 -22.94
CA GLN A 152 -8.38 3.87 -21.85
C GLN A 152 -7.70 3.63 -20.49
N LYS A 153 -7.80 4.63 -19.59
CA LYS A 153 -7.30 4.50 -18.23
C LYS A 153 -8.03 3.36 -17.49
N GLY A 154 -7.31 2.66 -16.63
CA GLY A 154 -7.82 1.54 -15.84
C GLY A 154 -7.36 0.20 -16.39
N ARG A 155 -8.29 -0.63 -16.88
CA ARG A 155 -7.99 -2.01 -17.30
C ARG A 155 -6.94 -2.09 -18.42
N GLU A 156 -7.02 -1.23 -19.43
CA GLU A 156 -6.06 -1.25 -20.55
C GLU A 156 -4.65 -0.87 -20.08
N TYR A 157 -4.51 0.16 -19.24
CA TYR A 157 -3.23 0.53 -18.64
C TYR A 157 -2.63 -0.62 -17.83
N THR A 158 -3.46 -1.37 -17.11
CA THR A 158 -3.01 -2.54 -16.34
C THR A 158 -2.47 -3.63 -17.27
N ILE A 159 -3.17 -3.91 -18.36
CA ILE A 159 -2.74 -4.94 -19.34
C ILE A 159 -1.44 -4.51 -20.01
N LEU A 160 -1.33 -3.26 -20.47
CA LEU A 160 -0.11 -2.75 -21.08
C LEU A 160 1.09 -2.79 -20.12
N THR A 161 0.84 -2.45 -18.86
CA THR A 161 1.86 -2.56 -17.79
C THR A 161 2.32 -4.01 -17.61
N ASP A 162 1.40 -4.95 -17.61
CA ASP A 162 1.71 -6.38 -17.52
C ASP A 162 2.50 -6.88 -18.75
N GLU A 163 2.19 -6.40 -19.96
CA GLU A 163 2.96 -6.73 -21.16
C GLU A 163 4.41 -6.23 -21.06
N ILE A 164 4.61 -4.98 -20.64
CA ILE A 164 5.96 -4.44 -20.42
C ILE A 164 6.69 -5.28 -19.38
N THR A 165 6.05 -5.49 -18.21
CA THR A 165 6.67 -6.22 -17.10
C THR A 165 7.02 -7.64 -17.50
N ARG A 166 6.14 -8.34 -18.20
CA ARG A 166 6.37 -9.71 -18.69
C ARG A 166 7.51 -9.76 -19.70
N ALA A 167 7.57 -8.81 -20.61
CA ALA A 167 8.59 -8.78 -21.65
C ALA A 167 10.00 -8.60 -21.08
N TRP A 168 10.19 -7.74 -20.07
CA TRP A 168 11.52 -7.54 -19.48
C TRP A 168 11.85 -8.53 -18.35
N SER A 169 10.89 -8.83 -17.45
CA SER A 169 11.17 -9.64 -16.27
C SER A 169 10.93 -11.14 -16.48
N GLY A 170 10.13 -11.52 -17.48
CA GLY A 170 9.64 -12.88 -17.68
C GLY A 170 8.38 -13.23 -16.89
N MET A 171 7.86 -12.30 -16.09
CA MET A 171 6.70 -12.49 -15.22
C MET A 171 5.70 -11.33 -15.37
N ASN A 172 4.40 -11.61 -15.23
CA ASN A 172 3.43 -10.54 -15.08
C ASN A 172 3.54 -9.90 -13.68
N THR A 173 2.93 -8.74 -13.48
CA THR A 173 3.00 -7.97 -12.24
C THR A 173 2.58 -8.80 -11.01
N ARG A 174 1.55 -9.64 -11.14
CA ARG A 174 1.07 -10.49 -10.03
C ARG A 174 2.08 -11.57 -9.66
N GLN A 175 2.66 -12.23 -10.65
CA GLN A 175 3.71 -13.24 -10.44
C GLN A 175 4.94 -12.62 -9.79
N TYR A 176 5.31 -11.42 -10.23
CA TYR A 176 6.45 -10.69 -9.66
C TYR A 176 6.19 -10.26 -8.21
N LYS A 177 5.00 -9.73 -7.91
CA LYS A 177 4.59 -9.45 -6.52
C LYS A 177 4.66 -10.71 -5.66
N ASN A 178 4.18 -11.85 -6.15
CA ASN A 178 4.24 -13.13 -5.43
C ASN A 178 5.68 -13.56 -5.16
N LEU A 179 6.59 -13.42 -6.13
CA LEU A 179 8.01 -13.72 -5.96
C LEU A 179 8.62 -12.89 -4.81
N LYS A 180 8.24 -11.61 -4.71
CA LYS A 180 8.71 -10.69 -3.65
C LYS A 180 7.91 -10.80 -2.34
N GLY A 181 6.93 -11.71 -2.24
CA GLY A 181 6.09 -11.89 -1.05
C GLY A 181 5.11 -10.73 -0.79
N LEU A 182 4.85 -9.90 -1.81
CA LEU A 182 3.98 -8.71 -1.70
C LEU A 182 2.51 -9.06 -1.87
N LYS A 183 1.65 -8.30 -1.21
CA LYS A 183 0.18 -8.39 -1.33
C LYS A 183 -0.39 -7.13 -1.96
N LYS A 184 -0.51 -6.06 -1.16
CA LYS A 184 -1.04 -4.75 -1.58
C LYS A 184 0.07 -3.75 -1.93
N GLU A 185 1.26 -4.02 -1.47
CA GLU A 185 2.42 -3.14 -1.59
C GLU A 185 2.74 -2.83 -3.07
N ASN A 186 3.32 -1.66 -3.32
CA ASN A 186 3.74 -1.29 -4.65
C ASN A 186 4.96 -2.13 -5.06
N LEU A 187 4.89 -2.80 -6.22
CA LEU A 187 5.98 -3.64 -6.71
C LEU A 187 7.29 -2.85 -6.88
N ARG A 188 7.22 -1.61 -7.41
CA ARG A 188 8.42 -0.79 -7.66
C ARG A 188 9.10 -0.35 -6.38
N ASP A 189 8.36 -0.16 -5.29
CA ASP A 189 8.94 0.19 -3.98
C ASP A 189 9.69 -0.98 -3.35
N ASN A 190 9.56 -2.18 -3.92
CA ASN A 190 10.22 -3.40 -3.48
C ASN A 190 11.19 -3.96 -4.54
N MET A 191 11.58 -3.14 -5.50
CA MET A 191 12.58 -3.45 -6.52
C MET A 191 13.96 -2.99 -6.08
N SER A 192 14.99 -3.78 -6.39
CA SER A 192 16.38 -3.32 -6.30
C SER A 192 16.66 -2.20 -7.31
N ASP A 193 17.78 -1.49 -7.14
CA ASP A 193 18.21 -0.43 -8.07
C ASP A 193 18.22 -0.91 -9.51
N LEU A 194 18.76 -2.10 -9.75
CA LEU A 194 18.88 -2.66 -11.08
C LEU A 194 17.53 -3.06 -11.68
N GLU A 195 16.63 -3.60 -10.86
CA GLU A 195 15.24 -3.89 -11.28
C GLU A 195 14.48 -2.61 -11.62
N LEU A 196 14.69 -1.51 -10.86
CA LEU A 196 14.13 -0.19 -11.17
C LEU A 196 14.69 0.37 -12.47
N VAL A 197 16.00 0.31 -12.69
CA VAL A 197 16.66 0.79 -13.91
C VAL A 197 16.11 0.05 -15.14
N LEU A 198 15.99 -1.27 -15.09
CA LEU A 198 15.42 -2.05 -16.20
C LEU A 198 13.93 -1.76 -16.41
N THR A 199 13.19 -1.52 -15.36
CA THR A 199 11.77 -1.08 -15.48
C THR A 199 11.70 0.28 -16.16
N MET A 200 12.55 1.24 -15.77
CA MET A 200 12.61 2.56 -16.41
C MET A 200 13.02 2.45 -17.88
N LEU A 201 14.00 1.62 -18.20
CA LEU A 201 14.42 1.38 -19.58
C LEU A 201 13.27 0.82 -20.43
N ALA A 202 12.52 -0.16 -19.90
CA ALA A 202 11.37 -0.75 -20.59
C ALA A 202 10.27 0.30 -20.86
N GLU A 203 9.95 1.13 -19.86
CA GLU A 203 8.92 2.17 -19.96
C GLU A 203 9.35 3.32 -20.88
N ALA A 204 10.59 3.78 -20.79
CA ALA A 204 11.15 4.83 -21.66
C ALA A 204 11.21 4.35 -23.12
N SER A 205 11.71 3.13 -23.35
CA SER A 205 11.75 2.55 -24.69
C SER A 205 10.34 2.40 -25.30
N THR A 206 9.36 2.02 -24.49
CA THR A 206 7.95 1.94 -24.93
C THR A 206 7.45 3.32 -25.35
N THR A 207 7.75 4.36 -24.55
CA THR A 207 7.37 5.75 -24.84
C THR A 207 8.01 6.26 -26.12
N ASP A 208 9.29 6.00 -26.32
CA ASP A 208 10.02 6.47 -27.52
C ASP A 208 9.53 5.76 -28.79
N ILE A 209 9.29 4.46 -28.73
CA ILE A 209 8.69 3.71 -29.85
C ILE A 209 7.29 4.26 -30.16
N ALA A 210 6.46 4.51 -29.11
CA ALA A 210 5.12 5.05 -29.30
C ALA A 210 5.13 6.46 -29.91
N LYS A 211 6.10 7.31 -29.55
CA LYS A 211 6.27 8.65 -30.16
C LYS A 211 6.68 8.54 -31.64
N ALA A 212 7.54 7.59 -31.97
CA ALA A 212 8.03 7.40 -33.34
C ALA A 212 6.96 6.80 -34.28
N GLU A 213 6.24 5.79 -33.82
CA GLU A 213 5.30 5.02 -34.65
C GLU A 213 3.85 5.51 -34.55
N GLN A 214 3.53 6.30 -33.53
CA GLN A 214 2.20 6.89 -33.30
C GLN A 214 1.04 5.86 -33.27
N PRO A 215 1.16 4.74 -32.50
CA PRO A 215 0.15 3.70 -32.42
C PRO A 215 -1.19 4.27 -31.96
N GLN A 216 -2.31 3.75 -32.49
CA GLN A 216 -3.64 4.20 -32.12
C GLN A 216 -4.42 3.09 -31.40
N GLY A 217 -5.06 3.48 -30.29
CA GLY A 217 -5.87 2.56 -29.50
C GLY A 217 -5.06 1.50 -28.76
N PHE A 218 -5.77 0.52 -28.20
CA PHE A 218 -5.18 -0.47 -27.31
C PHE A 218 -4.27 -1.48 -28.03
N ASP A 219 -4.72 -2.07 -29.15
CA ASP A 219 -4.04 -3.21 -29.78
C ASP A 219 -2.65 -2.85 -30.32
N GLU A 220 -2.53 -1.68 -30.96
CA GLU A 220 -1.23 -1.22 -31.46
C GLU A 220 -0.29 -0.87 -30.31
N ASN A 221 -0.80 -0.21 -29.27
CA ASN A 221 -0.03 0.10 -28.06
C ASN A 221 0.41 -1.15 -27.31
N GLN A 222 -0.35 -2.26 -27.36
CA GLN A 222 0.06 -3.54 -26.77
C GLN A 222 1.29 -4.12 -27.47
N GLN A 223 1.35 -4.03 -28.81
CA GLN A 223 2.53 -4.46 -29.57
C GLN A 223 3.76 -3.60 -29.24
N VAL A 224 3.57 -2.29 -29.14
CA VAL A 224 4.64 -1.35 -28.75
C VAL A 224 5.11 -1.64 -27.32
N ALA A 225 4.20 -1.84 -26.37
CA ALA A 225 4.51 -2.17 -24.98
C ALA A 225 5.38 -3.45 -24.88
N ARG A 226 5.04 -4.48 -25.64
CA ARG A 226 5.85 -5.72 -25.70
C ARG A 226 7.24 -5.48 -26.26
N ARG A 227 7.35 -4.67 -27.29
CA ARG A 227 8.65 -4.35 -27.92
C ARG A 227 9.52 -3.50 -27.01
N GLY A 228 8.96 -2.45 -26.39
CA GLY A 228 9.68 -1.62 -25.43
C GLY A 228 10.16 -2.43 -24.21
N GLY A 229 9.30 -3.32 -23.69
CA GLY A 229 9.70 -4.26 -22.64
C GLY A 229 10.81 -5.20 -23.07
N ASN A 230 10.81 -5.69 -24.31
CA ASN A 230 11.86 -6.56 -24.83
C ASN A 230 13.24 -5.88 -24.90
N VAL A 231 13.32 -4.58 -25.11
CA VAL A 231 14.60 -3.84 -25.07
C VAL A 231 15.28 -4.05 -23.71
N ALA A 232 14.56 -3.84 -22.63
CA ALA A 232 15.09 -4.07 -21.28
C ALA A 232 15.28 -5.58 -21.00
N GLY A 233 14.45 -6.44 -21.58
CA GLY A 233 14.60 -7.90 -21.49
C GLY A 233 15.90 -8.42 -22.09
N VAL A 234 16.34 -7.86 -23.21
CA VAL A 234 17.64 -8.15 -23.83
C VAL A 234 18.79 -7.64 -22.93
N ALA A 235 18.70 -6.41 -22.45
CA ALA A 235 19.68 -5.85 -21.54
C ALA A 235 19.82 -6.69 -20.25
N ARG A 236 18.70 -7.12 -19.66
CA ARG A 236 18.71 -8.03 -18.51
C ARG A 236 19.46 -9.32 -18.80
N LYS A 237 19.11 -10.00 -19.88
CA LYS A 237 19.76 -11.28 -20.24
C LYS A 237 21.27 -11.14 -20.48
N ALA A 238 21.67 -10.07 -21.15
CA ALA A 238 23.09 -9.77 -21.35
C ALA A 238 23.82 -9.59 -20.02
N LEU A 239 23.25 -8.84 -19.09
CA LEU A 239 23.83 -8.61 -17.79
C LEU A 239 23.89 -9.91 -16.94
N GLU A 240 22.82 -10.71 -16.96
CA GLU A 240 22.79 -12.01 -16.27
C GLU A 240 23.84 -12.99 -16.83
N ALA A 241 24.10 -12.93 -18.13
CA ALA A 241 25.15 -13.74 -18.77
C ALA A 241 26.56 -13.31 -18.34
N GLU A 242 26.83 -11.99 -18.24
CA GLU A 242 28.13 -11.45 -17.81
C GLU A 242 28.38 -11.65 -16.32
N THR A 243 27.34 -11.49 -15.49
CA THR A 243 27.51 -11.54 -14.02
C THR A 243 27.31 -12.91 -13.41
N GLY A 244 26.67 -13.84 -14.15
CA GLY A 244 26.25 -15.14 -13.64
C GLY A 244 25.18 -15.09 -12.55
N LYS A 245 24.55 -13.92 -12.32
CA LYS A 245 23.56 -13.70 -11.25
C LYS A 245 22.22 -13.26 -11.85
N PRO A 246 21.08 -13.77 -11.32
CA PRO A 246 19.79 -13.29 -11.72
C PRO A 246 19.57 -11.86 -11.28
N VAL A 247 18.99 -11.02 -12.14
CA VAL A 247 18.59 -9.66 -11.81
C VAL A 247 17.30 -9.64 -11.01
N VAL A 248 16.33 -10.44 -11.46
CA VAL A 248 15.02 -10.53 -10.82
C VAL A 248 15.12 -11.46 -9.61
N THR A 249 14.91 -10.92 -8.42
CA THR A 249 15.11 -11.67 -7.16
C THR A 249 13.91 -11.49 -6.22
N ALA A 250 13.87 -12.31 -5.17
CA ALA A 250 12.87 -12.21 -4.09
C ALA A 250 13.26 -11.17 -3.01
N GLN A 251 14.42 -10.50 -3.14
CA GLN A 251 14.90 -9.53 -2.14
C GLN A 251 14.03 -8.27 -2.10
N ASN A 252 13.95 -7.63 -0.94
CA ASN A 252 13.31 -6.34 -0.64
C ASN A 252 11.78 -6.36 -0.47
N ALA A 253 11.23 -7.41 0.07
CA ALA A 253 9.83 -7.37 0.53
C ALA A 253 9.76 -6.88 1.99
N GLU A 254 9.63 -5.56 2.25
CA GLU A 254 9.11 -5.11 3.53
C GLU A 254 7.64 -5.53 3.65
N SER A 255 7.28 -6.24 4.71
CA SER A 255 5.91 -6.70 4.87
C SER A 255 5.03 -5.57 5.43
N PHE A 256 3.80 -5.46 4.94
CA PHE A 256 2.76 -4.58 5.52
C PHE A 256 2.62 -4.76 7.05
N ARG A 257 2.97 -5.94 7.56
CA ARG A 257 3.01 -6.23 8.99
C ARG A 257 4.03 -5.37 9.73
N GLN A 258 5.21 -5.13 9.14
CA GLN A 258 6.22 -4.24 9.69
C GLN A 258 5.70 -2.80 9.74
N LEU A 259 5.10 -2.32 8.64
CA LEU A 259 4.53 -0.97 8.56
C LEU A 259 3.44 -0.73 9.63
N VAL A 260 2.54 -1.70 9.85
CA VAL A 260 1.51 -1.60 10.90
C VAL A 260 2.15 -1.61 12.29
N THR A 261 3.19 -2.43 12.50
CA THR A 261 3.91 -2.47 13.76
C THR A 261 4.60 -1.15 14.04
N ASP A 262 5.22 -0.53 13.04
CA ASP A 262 5.92 0.75 13.15
C ASP A 262 4.93 1.89 13.46
N ILE A 263 3.79 1.95 12.74
CA ILE A 263 2.73 2.94 13.01
C ILE A 263 2.18 2.80 14.44
N VAL A 264 1.95 1.57 14.90
CA VAL A 264 1.45 1.31 16.26
C VAL A 264 2.51 1.69 17.30
N THR A 265 3.79 1.44 17.02
CA THR A 265 4.90 1.78 17.91
C THR A 265 5.11 3.29 17.97
N ASP A 266 5.06 3.99 16.85
CA ASP A 266 5.16 5.45 16.79
C ASP A 266 3.97 6.12 17.50
N ALA A 267 2.76 5.60 17.32
CA ALA A 267 1.58 6.09 18.04
C ALA A 267 1.66 5.87 19.56
N ALA A 268 2.34 4.80 20.00
CA ALA A 268 2.58 4.52 21.41
C ALA A 268 3.69 5.40 22.04
N GLN A 269 4.56 6.01 21.22
CA GLN A 269 5.67 6.87 21.65
C GLN A 269 5.32 8.36 21.69
N LEU A 270 4.10 8.76 21.28
CA LEU A 270 3.65 10.15 21.43
C LEU A 270 3.64 10.52 22.92
N PRO A 271 4.34 11.59 23.32
CA PRO A 271 4.46 11.95 24.73
C PRO A 271 3.09 12.25 25.33
N GLU A 272 2.78 11.61 26.47
CA GLU A 272 1.67 12.04 27.31
C GLU A 272 1.90 13.54 27.64
N LYS A 273 0.96 14.40 27.22
CA LYS A 273 0.93 15.79 27.70
C LYS A 273 0.82 15.71 29.22
N LYS A 274 1.90 16.02 29.92
CA LYS A 274 1.85 16.30 31.35
C LYS A 274 0.85 17.45 31.53
N GLU A 275 -0.30 17.16 32.13
CA GLU A 275 -1.14 18.18 32.74
C GLU A 275 -0.25 18.88 33.76
N THR A 276 0.18 20.11 33.46
CA THR A 276 0.69 21.03 34.47
C THR A 276 -0.49 21.34 35.36
N ALA A 277 -0.54 20.72 36.52
CA ALA A 277 -1.35 21.17 37.62
C ALA A 277 -0.91 22.63 37.95
N ASN A 278 -1.71 23.58 37.60
CA ASN A 278 -1.65 24.89 38.22
C ASN A 278 -2.31 24.77 39.61
N GLU A 279 -1.48 24.59 40.62
CA GLU A 279 -1.77 25.06 41.94
C GLU A 279 -1.52 26.57 41.92
N GLU A 280 -2.58 27.35 42.02
CA GLU A 280 -2.76 28.52 42.89
C GLU A 280 -4.15 29.11 42.70
#